data_3ff13a99b5ce525160058f0a2c449ccb
#
_entry.id   3ff13a99b5ce525160058f0a2c449ccb
#
_cell.length_a   1.000
_cell.length_b   1.000
_cell.length_c   1.000
_cell.angle_alpha   90.00
_cell.angle_beta   90.00
_cell.angle_gamma   90.00
#
_symmetry.space_group_name_H-M   'P 1'
#
loop_
_entity.id
_entity.type
_entity.pdbx_description
1 polymer ?
#
loop_
_entity_poly.entity_id
_entity_poly.type
_entity_poly.pdbx_seq_one_letter_code
_entity_poly.pdbx_strand_id
1 'polypeptide(L)'
;MADGSKDVRDDVRKGYGAIAVAGSWSASREGVAGAADDAASGGCCGGGGCCGGSVMSSEQIAGAIGYSEAELGAVPEGVNLGLGCGNPGALAALSAGEVVLDLGSGAGIDCYIAGPRVGGEGRVIGVDMTPEMVSKARAGLGSYRERSGLDNIEFRLGEIEHIPAGDATVDVVLSNCVLNLSPDQAAVWREIARVLRPGGRVAVSDLALKKPLPEAVRTDVEALIGCVAGAKPIGEVRSMMEAAGLTEIELVEKPSYVEAMTDTGDPLYARVMGQLPEGEAPGDYIVSLEISARKPTAG
;
A
#
# COMPACT_ATOMS: atom_id res chain seq x y z
N MET A 1 16.58 7.81 -21.78
CA MET A 1 15.94 7.88 -20.43
C MET A 1 14.86 6.80 -20.23
N ALA A 2 14.84 5.74 -21.03
CA ALA A 2 13.86 4.63 -20.90
C ALA A 2 14.36 3.42 -20.07
N ASP A 3 15.61 3.44 -19.61
CA ASP A 3 16.26 2.27 -18.97
C ASP A 3 16.04 2.22 -17.45
N GLY A 4 16.08 3.35 -16.74
CA GLY A 4 15.95 3.37 -15.28
C GLY A 4 14.53 3.09 -14.74
N SER A 5 13.47 3.34 -15.51
CA SER A 5 12.09 3.09 -15.05
C SER A 5 11.72 1.60 -15.11
N LYS A 6 12.36 0.84 -15.97
CA LYS A 6 12.15 -0.62 -16.08
C LYS A 6 12.80 -1.36 -14.90
N ASP A 7 14.00 -0.93 -14.50
CA ASP A 7 14.71 -1.49 -13.35
C ASP A 7 13.90 -1.30 -12.04
N VAL A 8 13.35 -0.10 -11.81
CA VAL A 8 12.55 0.21 -10.62
C VAL A 8 11.32 -0.71 -10.51
N ARG A 9 10.56 -0.89 -11.61
CA ARG A 9 9.39 -1.79 -11.59
C ARG A 9 9.76 -3.24 -11.35
N ASP A 10 10.87 -3.69 -11.93
CA ASP A 10 11.35 -5.07 -11.77
C ASP A 10 11.79 -5.34 -10.33
N ASP A 11 12.43 -4.39 -9.67
CA ASP A 11 12.83 -4.51 -8.26
C ASP A 11 11.61 -4.52 -7.33
N VAL A 12 10.64 -3.63 -7.56
CA VAL A 12 9.37 -3.62 -6.82
C VAL A 12 8.63 -4.94 -7.02
N ARG A 13 8.48 -5.42 -8.27
CA ARG A 13 7.81 -6.68 -8.57
C ARG A 13 8.47 -7.88 -7.89
N LYS A 14 9.80 -7.95 -7.88
CA LYS A 14 10.55 -9.01 -7.17
C LYS A 14 10.32 -8.95 -5.66
N GLY A 15 10.40 -7.74 -5.08
CA GLY A 15 10.16 -7.53 -3.65
C GLY A 15 8.77 -7.98 -3.22
N TYR A 16 7.74 -7.53 -3.90
CA TYR A 16 6.35 -7.92 -3.61
C TYR A 16 6.05 -9.38 -3.94
N GLY A 17 6.68 -9.96 -4.97
CA GLY A 17 6.61 -11.39 -5.24
C GLY A 17 7.17 -12.23 -4.08
N ALA A 18 8.31 -11.81 -3.52
CA ALA A 18 8.89 -12.47 -2.34
C ALA A 18 7.96 -12.36 -1.11
N ILE A 19 7.33 -11.21 -0.87
CA ILE A 19 6.36 -11.01 0.21
C ILE A 19 5.14 -11.93 0.02
N ALA A 20 4.60 -12.01 -1.19
CA ALA A 20 3.47 -12.88 -1.50
C ALA A 20 3.77 -14.34 -1.18
N VAL A 21 4.97 -14.82 -1.52
CA VAL A 21 5.43 -16.19 -1.25
C VAL A 21 5.67 -16.42 0.25
N ALA A 22 6.33 -15.49 0.94
CA ALA A 22 6.62 -15.58 2.37
C ALA A 22 5.37 -15.47 3.24
N GLY A 23 4.29 -14.84 2.76
CA GLY A 23 3.03 -14.70 3.47
C GLY A 23 2.92 -13.48 4.39
N SER A 24 3.98 -12.71 4.58
CA SER A 24 3.95 -11.41 5.26
C SER A 24 5.19 -10.57 4.93
N TRP A 25 5.11 -9.26 5.20
CA TRP A 25 6.24 -8.34 5.13
C TRP A 25 7.39 -8.80 6.02
N SER A 26 7.13 -9.06 7.29
CA SER A 26 8.14 -9.48 8.26
C SER A 26 8.81 -10.79 7.87
N ALA A 27 8.03 -11.83 7.52
CA ALA A 27 8.57 -13.12 7.11
C ALA A 27 9.47 -13.04 5.86
N SER A 28 9.20 -12.12 4.94
CA SER A 28 10.04 -11.92 3.76
C SER A 28 11.44 -11.35 4.09
N ARG A 29 11.62 -10.78 5.28
CA ARG A 29 12.86 -10.14 5.75
C ARG A 29 13.68 -10.99 6.73
N GLU A 30 13.11 -12.02 7.34
CA GLU A 30 13.81 -12.89 8.29
C GLU A 30 15.04 -13.60 7.68
N GLY A 31 15.06 -13.81 6.35
CA GLY A 31 16.20 -14.37 5.63
C GLY A 31 17.33 -13.39 5.31
N VAL A 32 17.09 -12.08 5.36
CA VAL A 32 18.07 -11.04 4.99
C VAL A 32 18.91 -10.59 6.19
N ALA A 33 18.36 -10.68 7.40
CA ALA A 33 19.08 -10.33 8.64
C ALA A 33 20.19 -11.34 9.01
N GLY A 34 20.17 -12.56 8.46
CA GLY A 34 21.16 -13.60 8.73
C GLY A 34 22.39 -13.63 7.81
N ALA A 35 22.45 -12.76 6.78
CA ALA A 35 23.54 -12.81 5.79
C ALA A 35 24.72 -11.86 6.06
N ALA A 36 24.69 -11.07 7.12
CA ALA A 36 25.71 -10.05 7.41
C ALA A 36 26.75 -10.43 8.51
N ASP A 37 26.57 -11.53 9.25
CA ASP A 37 27.47 -11.90 10.34
C ASP A 37 27.84 -13.41 10.39
N ASP A 38 28.41 -13.94 9.29
CA ASP A 38 29.13 -15.23 9.33
C ASP A 38 30.65 -14.99 9.32
N ALA A 39 31.16 -14.33 10.35
CA ALA A 39 32.57 -14.39 10.71
C ALA A 39 32.80 -14.12 12.20
N ALA A 40 32.60 -15.12 13.04
CA ALA A 40 33.40 -15.44 14.23
C ALA A 40 32.64 -16.26 15.29
N SER A 41 33.00 -17.53 15.33
CA SER A 41 33.18 -18.38 16.51
C SER A 41 32.16 -18.43 17.65
N GLY A 42 31.54 -19.60 17.75
CA GLY A 42 31.67 -20.44 18.94
C GLY A 42 30.99 -20.03 20.24
N GLY A 43 29.99 -20.81 20.63
CA GLY A 43 29.88 -21.21 22.03
C GLY A 43 28.70 -20.77 22.85
N CYS A 44 27.87 -21.77 23.17
CA CYS A 44 27.21 -22.04 24.46
C CYS A 44 25.90 -21.32 24.83
N CYS A 45 24.86 -22.11 24.75
CA CYS A 45 23.86 -22.51 25.78
C CYS A 45 23.60 -21.60 26.97
N GLY A 46 22.31 -21.31 27.18
CA GLY A 46 21.79 -21.15 28.56
C GLY A 46 20.78 -20.05 28.74
N GLY A 47 19.53 -20.41 28.70
CA GLY A 47 18.46 -19.90 29.56
C GLY A 47 18.25 -18.39 29.72
N GLY A 48 17.15 -17.88 29.22
CA GLY A 48 16.52 -16.69 29.80
C GLY A 48 16.56 -15.44 28.96
N GLY A 49 15.43 -15.10 28.33
CA GLY A 49 15.04 -13.73 28.03
C GLY A 49 15.85 -13.00 26.98
N CYS A 50 15.71 -13.35 25.73
CA CYS A 50 16.06 -12.43 24.64
C CYS A 50 15.02 -11.32 24.61
N CYS A 51 15.43 -10.09 24.96
CA CYS A 51 14.73 -8.87 24.63
C CYS A 51 14.86 -8.61 23.12
N GLY A 52 14.24 -9.46 22.30
CA GLY A 52 13.97 -9.16 20.92
C GLY A 52 12.72 -8.30 20.92
N GLY A 53 12.78 -7.08 20.41
CA GLY A 53 11.60 -6.29 20.12
C GLY A 53 10.68 -7.16 19.25
N SER A 54 9.45 -7.41 19.72
CA SER A 54 8.49 -8.21 18.98
C SER A 54 8.05 -7.41 17.76
N VAL A 55 8.47 -7.85 16.57
CA VAL A 55 7.95 -7.31 15.31
C VAL A 55 6.43 -7.47 15.33
N MET A 56 5.69 -6.39 14.99
CA MET A 56 4.23 -6.42 14.97
C MET A 56 3.73 -7.49 14.00
N SER A 57 2.68 -8.22 14.41
CA SER A 57 2.00 -9.13 13.49
C SER A 57 1.22 -8.35 12.42
N SER A 58 0.88 -9.02 11.30
CA SER A 58 0.07 -8.40 10.24
C SER A 58 -1.26 -7.86 10.76
N GLU A 59 -1.89 -8.52 11.74
CA GLU A 59 -3.12 -8.09 12.39
C GLU A 59 -2.90 -6.83 13.25
N GLN A 60 -1.79 -6.78 13.98
CA GLN A 60 -1.44 -5.61 14.79
C GLN A 60 -1.17 -4.38 13.92
N ILE A 61 -0.45 -4.57 12.80
CA ILE A 61 -0.21 -3.50 11.82
C ILE A 61 -1.55 -3.03 11.25
N ALA A 62 -2.39 -3.94 10.76
CA ALA A 62 -3.69 -3.59 10.19
C ALA A 62 -4.58 -2.83 11.20
N GLY A 63 -4.63 -3.27 12.46
CA GLY A 63 -5.34 -2.55 13.53
C GLY A 63 -4.78 -1.14 13.77
N ALA A 64 -3.46 -0.98 13.80
CA ALA A 64 -2.81 0.31 14.02
C ALA A 64 -3.07 1.32 12.88
N ILE A 65 -3.30 0.85 11.65
CA ILE A 65 -3.61 1.69 10.49
C ILE A 65 -5.11 1.87 10.24
N GLY A 66 -5.96 1.39 11.16
CA GLY A 66 -7.38 1.74 11.20
C GLY A 66 -8.36 0.67 10.69
N TYR A 67 -7.93 -0.57 10.43
CA TYR A 67 -8.86 -1.66 10.18
C TYR A 67 -9.45 -2.20 11.48
N SER A 68 -10.75 -2.38 11.52
CA SER A 68 -11.45 -2.97 12.65
C SER A 68 -11.31 -4.51 12.68
N GLU A 69 -11.44 -5.11 13.87
CA GLU A 69 -11.46 -6.58 14.01
C GLU A 69 -12.56 -7.23 13.16
N ALA A 70 -13.71 -6.57 13.02
CA ALA A 70 -14.81 -7.05 12.19
C ALA A 70 -14.44 -7.09 10.69
N GLU A 71 -13.74 -6.08 10.19
CA GLU A 71 -13.23 -6.06 8.81
C GLU A 71 -12.18 -7.15 8.60
N LEU A 72 -11.21 -7.26 9.51
CA LEU A 72 -10.16 -8.28 9.43
C LEU A 72 -10.72 -9.70 9.55
N GLY A 73 -11.73 -9.91 10.39
CA GLY A 73 -12.41 -11.20 10.51
C GLY A 73 -13.24 -11.58 9.27
N ALA A 74 -13.60 -10.63 8.42
CA ALA A 74 -14.38 -10.85 7.21
C ALA A 74 -13.51 -11.25 5.99
N VAL A 75 -12.20 -10.95 5.99
CA VAL A 75 -11.31 -11.28 4.87
C VAL A 75 -10.89 -12.75 4.86
N PRO A 76 -10.59 -13.36 3.70
CA PRO A 76 -10.01 -14.70 3.63
C PRO A 76 -8.67 -14.80 4.38
N GLU A 77 -8.37 -15.99 4.89
CA GLU A 77 -7.10 -16.26 5.55
C GLU A 77 -5.91 -16.03 4.59
N GLY A 78 -4.84 -15.43 5.10
CA GLY A 78 -3.59 -15.19 4.37
C GLY A 78 -3.61 -14.03 3.38
N VAL A 79 -4.67 -13.22 3.32
CA VAL A 79 -4.68 -11.99 2.48
C VAL A 79 -4.13 -10.76 3.20
N ASN A 80 -4.13 -10.75 4.52
CA ASN A 80 -3.49 -9.71 5.31
C ASN A 80 -1.98 -9.97 5.40
N LEU A 81 -1.19 -9.24 4.63
CA LEU A 81 0.27 -9.39 4.55
C LEU A 81 1.03 -8.39 5.44
N GLY A 82 0.33 -7.57 6.22
CA GLY A 82 0.92 -6.50 7.02
C GLY A 82 1.46 -5.36 6.15
N LEU A 83 0.83 -5.10 5.02
CA LEU A 83 1.15 -4.02 4.10
C LEU A 83 0.12 -2.89 4.21
N GLY A 84 0.52 -1.67 3.85
CA GLY A 84 -0.35 -0.48 3.88
C GLY A 84 0.04 0.53 4.96
N CYS A 85 -0.48 1.74 4.84
CA CYS A 85 -0.20 2.86 5.74
C CYS A 85 -1.47 3.62 6.17
N GLY A 86 -2.67 3.05 5.92
CA GLY A 86 -3.96 3.59 6.30
C GLY A 86 -5.12 2.68 5.89
N ASN A 87 -6.35 3.17 6.03
CA ASN A 87 -7.59 2.49 5.62
C ASN A 87 -8.35 3.35 4.60
N PRO A 88 -8.03 3.26 3.30
CA PRO A 88 -8.69 4.04 2.26
C PRO A 88 -10.17 3.68 2.10
N GLY A 89 -10.58 2.44 2.43
CA GLY A 89 -11.97 2.01 2.40
C GLY A 89 -12.84 2.75 3.42
N ALA A 90 -12.30 3.07 4.60
CA ALA A 90 -12.99 3.90 5.58
C ALA A 90 -13.09 5.36 5.10
N LEU A 91 -12.02 5.91 4.52
CA LEU A 91 -12.00 7.26 3.95
C LEU A 91 -13.01 7.41 2.79
N ALA A 92 -13.15 6.38 1.96
CA ALA A 92 -14.02 6.42 0.78
C ALA A 92 -15.52 6.43 1.08
N ALA A 93 -15.96 5.98 2.27
CA ALA A 93 -17.38 5.85 2.63
C ALA A 93 -18.20 5.14 1.55
N LEU A 94 -17.86 3.87 1.25
CA LEU A 94 -18.45 3.08 0.17
C LEU A 94 -19.97 2.88 0.32
N SER A 95 -20.70 2.90 -0.78
CA SER A 95 -22.15 2.73 -0.86
C SER A 95 -22.54 1.52 -1.71
N ALA A 96 -23.72 0.95 -1.43
CA ALA A 96 -24.25 -0.16 -2.20
C ALA A 96 -24.43 0.21 -3.69
N GLY A 97 -24.09 -0.73 -4.58
CA GLY A 97 -24.19 -0.56 -6.04
C GLY A 97 -22.98 0.13 -6.69
N GLU A 98 -22.00 0.62 -5.93
CA GLU A 98 -20.82 1.27 -6.49
C GLU A 98 -19.86 0.29 -7.17
N VAL A 99 -19.19 0.77 -8.23
CA VAL A 99 -18.03 0.11 -8.85
C VAL A 99 -16.76 0.69 -8.22
N VAL A 100 -16.05 -0.14 -7.49
CA VAL A 100 -14.81 0.22 -6.78
C VAL A 100 -13.62 -0.38 -7.52
N LEU A 101 -12.58 0.42 -7.69
CA LEU A 101 -11.27 0.00 -8.21
C LEU A 101 -10.21 0.17 -7.12
N ASP A 102 -9.50 -0.89 -6.80
CA ASP A 102 -8.39 -0.91 -5.83
C ASP A 102 -7.07 -1.03 -6.59
N LEU A 103 -6.23 0.00 -6.50
CA LEU A 103 -4.93 0.08 -7.15
C LEU A 103 -3.83 -0.47 -6.25
N GLY A 104 -3.06 -1.44 -6.78
CA GLY A 104 -2.08 -2.19 -6.02
C GLY A 104 -2.74 -3.05 -4.95
N SER A 105 -3.78 -3.77 -5.36
CA SER A 105 -4.63 -4.53 -4.44
C SER A 105 -3.90 -5.61 -3.63
N GLY A 106 -2.65 -5.94 -4.00
CA GLY A 106 -1.87 -6.98 -3.34
C GLY A 106 -2.63 -8.30 -3.27
N ALA A 107 -2.71 -8.90 -2.08
CA ALA A 107 -3.50 -10.10 -1.83
C ALA A 107 -5.02 -9.83 -1.67
N GLY A 108 -5.47 -8.56 -1.82
CA GLY A 108 -6.87 -8.20 -1.95
C GLY A 108 -7.58 -7.79 -0.67
N ILE A 109 -6.89 -7.41 0.40
CA ILE A 109 -7.52 -7.07 1.68
C ILE A 109 -8.61 -6.01 1.54
N ASP A 110 -8.31 -4.87 0.88
CA ASP A 110 -9.28 -3.79 0.68
C ASP A 110 -10.42 -4.21 -0.24
N CYS A 111 -10.16 -5.03 -1.27
CA CYS A 111 -11.20 -5.60 -2.12
C CYS A 111 -12.18 -6.48 -1.34
N TYR A 112 -11.69 -7.35 -0.46
CA TYR A 112 -12.54 -8.23 0.34
C TYR A 112 -13.35 -7.49 1.40
N ILE A 113 -12.84 -6.37 1.90
CA ILE A 113 -13.57 -5.47 2.80
C ILE A 113 -14.61 -4.65 2.02
N ALA A 114 -14.30 -4.21 0.80
CA ALA A 114 -15.19 -3.41 -0.03
C ALA A 114 -16.37 -4.23 -0.60
N GLY A 115 -16.13 -5.49 -0.97
CA GLY A 115 -17.12 -6.34 -1.62
C GLY A 115 -18.48 -6.40 -0.90
N PRO A 116 -18.55 -6.72 0.41
CA PRO A 116 -19.81 -6.72 1.15
C PRO A 116 -20.45 -5.34 1.28
N ARG A 117 -19.66 -4.25 1.29
CA ARG A 117 -20.16 -2.88 1.41
C ARG A 117 -20.89 -2.42 0.16
N VAL A 118 -20.36 -2.79 -1.03
CA VAL A 118 -21.01 -2.45 -2.30
C VAL A 118 -22.13 -3.41 -2.65
N GLY A 119 -22.18 -4.61 -2.06
CA GLY A 119 -23.25 -5.59 -2.22
C GLY A 119 -23.33 -6.21 -3.61
N GLY A 120 -24.39 -7.00 -3.86
CA GLY A 120 -24.53 -7.79 -5.09
C GLY A 120 -24.72 -6.97 -6.38
N GLU A 121 -25.21 -5.74 -6.29
CA GLU A 121 -25.35 -4.82 -7.40
C GLU A 121 -24.07 -4.00 -7.68
N GLY A 122 -23.15 -3.96 -6.73
CA GLY A 122 -21.86 -3.32 -6.86
C GLY A 122 -20.79 -4.28 -7.38
N ARG A 123 -19.59 -3.74 -7.64
CA ARG A 123 -18.45 -4.51 -8.14
C ARG A 123 -17.15 -3.97 -7.57
N VAL A 124 -16.22 -4.86 -7.25
CA VAL A 124 -14.86 -4.49 -6.84
C VAL A 124 -13.85 -5.08 -7.82
N ILE A 125 -12.92 -4.25 -8.28
CA ILE A 125 -11.87 -4.62 -9.21
C ILE A 125 -10.54 -4.34 -8.53
N GLY A 126 -9.78 -5.37 -8.19
CA GLY A 126 -8.40 -5.22 -7.72
C GLY A 126 -7.41 -5.28 -8.89
N VAL A 127 -6.46 -4.35 -8.92
CA VAL A 127 -5.38 -4.33 -9.91
C VAL A 127 -4.03 -4.39 -9.20
N ASP A 128 -3.18 -5.33 -9.61
CA ASP A 128 -1.80 -5.43 -9.13
C ASP A 128 -0.87 -5.85 -10.27
N MET A 129 0.38 -5.36 -10.26
CA MET A 129 1.36 -5.71 -11.29
C MET A 129 2.14 -7.00 -11.00
N THR A 130 1.98 -7.56 -9.80
CA THR A 130 2.71 -8.75 -9.30
C THR A 130 1.86 -10.01 -9.51
N PRO A 131 2.25 -10.95 -10.38
CA PRO A 131 1.46 -12.16 -10.65
C PRO A 131 1.19 -13.01 -9.40
N GLU A 132 2.15 -13.07 -8.48
CA GLU A 132 2.06 -13.81 -7.21
C GLU A 132 0.98 -13.20 -6.31
N MET A 133 0.91 -11.87 -6.23
CA MET A 133 -0.14 -11.15 -5.49
C MET A 133 -1.52 -11.43 -6.08
N VAL A 134 -1.67 -11.28 -7.40
CA VAL A 134 -2.94 -11.57 -8.09
C VAL A 134 -3.36 -13.03 -7.89
N SER A 135 -2.42 -13.97 -7.95
CA SER A 135 -2.70 -15.39 -7.72
C SER A 135 -3.18 -15.64 -6.28
N LYS A 136 -2.53 -15.02 -5.30
CA LYS A 136 -2.91 -15.11 -3.89
C LYS A 136 -4.29 -14.47 -3.65
N ALA A 137 -4.55 -13.30 -4.21
CA ALA A 137 -5.85 -12.65 -4.15
C ALA A 137 -6.95 -13.54 -4.73
N ARG A 138 -6.77 -14.11 -5.91
CA ARG A 138 -7.74 -15.00 -6.55
C ARG A 138 -8.00 -16.29 -5.76
N ALA A 139 -7.02 -16.82 -5.04
CA ALA A 139 -7.18 -18.01 -4.20
C ALA A 139 -8.21 -17.79 -3.07
N GLY A 140 -8.37 -16.55 -2.57
CA GLY A 140 -9.35 -16.19 -1.54
C GLY A 140 -10.80 -16.11 -2.04
N LEU A 141 -11.05 -16.04 -3.36
CA LEU A 141 -12.41 -15.84 -3.92
C LEU A 141 -13.38 -16.96 -3.56
N GLY A 142 -12.91 -18.22 -3.47
CA GLY A 142 -13.76 -19.35 -3.06
C GLY A 142 -14.32 -19.14 -1.66
N SER A 143 -13.45 -18.92 -0.68
CA SER A 143 -13.83 -18.64 0.71
C SER A 143 -14.69 -17.37 0.85
N TYR A 144 -14.42 -16.34 0.07
CA TYR A 144 -15.23 -15.13 0.05
C TYR A 144 -16.66 -15.42 -0.40
N ARG A 145 -16.87 -16.15 -1.51
CA ARG A 145 -18.19 -16.53 -2.01
C ARG A 145 -18.96 -17.39 -1.02
N GLU A 146 -18.31 -18.36 -0.40
CA GLU A 146 -18.92 -19.22 0.60
C GLU A 146 -19.41 -18.46 1.83
N ARG A 147 -18.65 -17.47 2.30
CA ARG A 147 -18.99 -16.71 3.51
C ARG A 147 -19.97 -15.55 3.25
N SER A 148 -19.81 -14.83 2.16
CA SER A 148 -20.62 -13.64 1.84
C SER A 148 -21.85 -13.94 0.98
N GLY A 149 -21.86 -15.05 0.24
CA GLY A 149 -22.85 -15.31 -0.80
C GLY A 149 -22.71 -14.41 -2.05
N LEU A 150 -21.64 -13.62 -2.15
CA LEU A 150 -21.42 -12.66 -3.23
C LEU A 150 -20.36 -13.15 -4.22
N ASP A 151 -20.48 -12.73 -5.49
CA ASP A 151 -19.50 -12.96 -6.55
C ASP A 151 -19.22 -11.66 -7.31
N ASN A 152 -18.87 -10.61 -6.55
CA ASN A 152 -18.76 -9.25 -7.03
C ASN A 152 -17.33 -8.69 -7.01
N ILE A 153 -16.32 -9.57 -6.82
CA ILE A 153 -14.88 -9.20 -6.79
C ILE A 153 -14.15 -9.87 -7.95
N GLU A 154 -13.31 -9.14 -8.63
CA GLU A 154 -12.34 -9.67 -9.58
C GLU A 154 -10.96 -9.06 -9.40
N PHE A 155 -9.91 -9.79 -9.78
CA PHE A 155 -8.52 -9.34 -9.75
C PHE A 155 -7.90 -9.38 -11.14
N ARG A 156 -7.24 -8.29 -11.54
CA ARG A 156 -6.59 -8.09 -12.82
C ARG A 156 -5.10 -7.87 -12.65
N LEU A 157 -4.30 -8.51 -13.51
CA LEU A 157 -2.88 -8.18 -13.63
C LEU A 157 -2.75 -6.90 -14.46
N GLY A 158 -2.05 -5.90 -13.95
CA GLY A 158 -1.87 -4.63 -14.67
C GLY A 158 -1.02 -3.63 -13.90
N GLU A 159 -0.48 -2.66 -14.61
CA GLU A 159 0.27 -1.54 -14.06
C GLU A 159 -0.68 -0.35 -13.80
N ILE A 160 -0.44 0.39 -12.72
CA ILE A 160 -1.32 1.50 -12.32
C ILE A 160 -1.17 2.73 -13.23
N GLU A 161 -0.08 2.84 -13.98
CA GLU A 161 0.12 3.85 -15.02
C GLU A 161 -0.70 3.58 -16.30
N HIS A 162 -1.26 2.35 -16.43
CA HIS A 162 -2.11 1.91 -17.54
C HIS A 162 -3.21 1.00 -17.00
N ILE A 163 -4.16 1.59 -16.28
CA ILE A 163 -5.21 0.86 -15.55
C ILE A 163 -6.07 0.04 -16.52
N PRO A 164 -6.19 -1.30 -16.32
CA PRO A 164 -7.00 -2.16 -17.17
C PRO A 164 -8.51 -2.02 -16.88
N ALA A 165 -9.03 -0.79 -16.98
CA ALA A 165 -10.43 -0.44 -16.84
C ALA A 165 -10.82 0.60 -17.90
N GLY A 166 -12.09 0.60 -18.32
CA GLY A 166 -12.61 1.54 -19.30
C GLY A 166 -12.72 2.97 -18.75
N ASP A 167 -12.82 3.94 -19.66
CA ASP A 167 -13.03 5.34 -19.30
C ASP A 167 -14.38 5.53 -18.62
N ALA A 168 -14.41 6.30 -17.55
CA ALA A 168 -15.64 6.66 -16.84
C ALA A 168 -16.51 5.45 -16.44
N THR A 169 -15.88 4.36 -15.96
CA THR A 169 -16.58 3.12 -15.55
C THR A 169 -16.57 2.89 -14.03
N VAL A 170 -15.82 3.67 -13.28
CA VAL A 170 -15.55 3.47 -11.85
C VAL A 170 -16.15 4.61 -11.03
N ASP A 171 -16.82 4.30 -9.93
CA ASP A 171 -17.40 5.29 -9.00
C ASP A 171 -16.37 5.71 -7.96
N VAL A 172 -15.55 4.76 -7.50
CA VAL A 172 -14.55 4.98 -6.43
C VAL A 172 -13.22 4.32 -6.79
N VAL A 173 -12.13 5.05 -6.64
CA VAL A 173 -10.77 4.50 -6.68
C VAL A 173 -10.20 4.48 -5.27
N LEU A 174 -9.71 3.32 -4.83
CA LEU A 174 -8.94 3.11 -3.62
C LEU A 174 -7.48 2.87 -3.95
N SER A 175 -6.58 3.23 -3.03
CA SER A 175 -5.17 2.79 -3.07
C SER A 175 -4.54 2.88 -1.68
N ASN A 176 -3.69 1.92 -1.34
CA ASN A 176 -3.02 1.87 -0.06
C ASN A 176 -1.52 1.59 -0.23
N CYS A 177 -0.67 2.61 -0.03
CA CYS A 177 0.80 2.55 -0.13
C CYS A 177 1.32 2.01 -1.48
N VAL A 178 0.83 2.53 -2.60
CA VAL A 178 1.17 2.01 -3.94
C VAL A 178 1.66 3.07 -4.91
N LEU A 179 1.12 4.29 -4.83
CA LEU A 179 1.45 5.34 -5.82
C LEU A 179 2.95 5.66 -5.80
N ASN A 180 3.58 5.58 -4.62
CA ASN A 180 5.01 5.83 -4.44
C ASN A 180 5.92 4.76 -5.08
N LEU A 181 5.37 3.62 -5.45
CA LEU A 181 6.09 2.56 -6.18
C LEU A 181 6.17 2.85 -7.69
N SER A 182 5.32 3.75 -8.18
CA SER A 182 5.29 4.13 -9.59
C SER A 182 6.41 5.10 -9.94
N PRO A 183 7.16 4.87 -11.03
CA PRO A 183 8.12 5.82 -11.55
C PRO A 183 7.46 7.05 -12.23
N ASP A 184 6.16 6.98 -12.56
CA ASP A 184 5.38 8.08 -13.16
C ASP A 184 4.03 8.27 -12.44
N GLN A 185 4.08 8.84 -11.24
CA GLN A 185 2.88 9.13 -10.45
C GLN A 185 1.92 10.09 -11.18
N ALA A 186 2.44 10.99 -12.02
CA ALA A 186 1.58 11.87 -12.79
C ALA A 186 0.73 11.09 -13.82
N ALA A 187 1.28 10.02 -14.44
CA ALA A 187 0.49 9.11 -15.27
C ALA A 187 -0.58 8.39 -14.44
N VAL A 188 -0.26 7.94 -13.24
CA VAL A 188 -1.24 7.29 -12.34
C VAL A 188 -2.41 8.22 -12.05
N TRP A 189 -2.18 9.48 -11.69
CA TRP A 189 -3.25 10.44 -11.42
C TRP A 189 -4.12 10.71 -12.66
N ARG A 190 -3.52 10.77 -13.86
CA ARG A 190 -4.28 10.88 -15.13
C ARG A 190 -5.15 9.65 -15.38
N GLU A 191 -4.64 8.45 -15.12
CA GLU A 191 -5.38 7.20 -15.26
C GLU A 191 -6.54 7.10 -14.26
N ILE A 192 -6.31 7.48 -13.00
CA ILE A 192 -7.37 7.60 -11.98
C ILE A 192 -8.49 8.51 -12.50
N ALA A 193 -8.14 9.71 -12.95
CA ALA A 193 -9.11 10.65 -13.51
C ALA A 193 -9.82 10.10 -14.76
N ARG A 194 -9.13 9.34 -15.62
CA ARG A 194 -9.71 8.70 -16.80
C ARG A 194 -10.79 7.68 -16.45
N VAL A 195 -10.47 6.76 -15.53
CA VAL A 195 -11.40 5.65 -15.19
C VAL A 195 -12.58 6.08 -14.33
N LEU A 196 -12.43 7.15 -13.52
CA LEU A 196 -13.53 7.68 -12.72
C LEU A 196 -14.66 8.23 -13.58
N ARG A 197 -15.89 7.94 -13.20
CA ARG A 197 -17.08 8.62 -13.72
C ARG A 197 -17.08 10.09 -13.31
N PRO A 198 -17.75 10.99 -14.06
CA PRO A 198 -18.06 12.32 -13.55
C PRO A 198 -18.76 12.23 -12.19
N GLY A 199 -18.27 12.99 -11.20
CA GLY A 199 -18.74 12.93 -9.80
C GLY A 199 -18.12 11.79 -8.98
N GLY A 200 -17.38 10.88 -9.58
CA GLY A 200 -16.65 9.81 -8.88
C GLY A 200 -15.56 10.36 -7.97
N ARG A 201 -15.13 9.56 -7.00
CA ARG A 201 -14.16 9.96 -5.98
C ARG A 201 -12.95 9.04 -5.88
N VAL A 202 -11.87 9.56 -5.33
CA VAL A 202 -10.67 8.80 -5.00
C VAL A 202 -10.41 8.90 -3.49
N ALA A 203 -9.94 7.81 -2.91
CA ALA A 203 -9.47 7.76 -1.53
C ALA A 203 -8.17 6.95 -1.49
N VAL A 204 -7.08 7.59 -1.09
CA VAL A 204 -5.74 7.01 -1.06
C VAL A 204 -5.14 7.21 0.31
N SER A 205 -4.44 6.20 0.82
CA SER A 205 -3.50 6.33 1.93
C SER A 205 -2.10 6.03 1.40
N ASP A 206 -1.18 7.00 1.45
CA ASP A 206 0.21 6.81 1.00
C ASP A 206 1.18 7.66 1.82
N LEU A 207 2.48 7.42 1.71
CA LEU A 207 3.48 8.25 2.35
C LEU A 207 3.77 9.49 1.52
N ALA A 208 4.01 10.62 2.20
CA ALA A 208 4.40 11.87 1.57
C ALA A 208 5.61 12.49 2.28
N LEU A 209 6.36 13.33 1.57
CA LEU A 209 7.51 14.04 2.10
C LEU A 209 7.12 15.37 2.73
N LYS A 210 7.62 15.59 3.95
CA LYS A 210 7.62 16.88 4.65
C LYS A 210 8.83 17.72 4.27
N LYS A 211 9.98 17.06 4.05
CA LYS A 211 11.23 17.65 3.55
C LYS A 211 11.98 16.64 2.66
N PRO A 212 12.94 17.08 1.83
CA PRO A 212 13.71 16.18 0.96
C PRO A 212 14.43 15.08 1.74
N LEU A 213 14.38 13.85 1.24
CA LEU A 213 15.12 12.72 1.80
C LEU A 213 16.62 12.86 1.54
N PRO A 214 17.48 12.41 2.48
CA PRO A 214 18.92 12.20 2.21
C PRO A 214 19.13 11.27 1.01
N GLU A 215 20.23 11.48 0.28
CA GLU A 215 20.56 10.70 -0.91
C GLU A 215 20.62 9.20 -0.62
N ALA A 216 21.17 8.81 0.54
CA ALA A 216 21.28 7.41 0.96
C ALA A 216 19.90 6.73 1.04
N VAL A 217 18.90 7.39 1.61
CA VAL A 217 17.53 6.85 1.71
C VAL A 217 16.85 6.86 0.33
N ARG A 218 17.06 7.91 -0.45
CA ARG A 218 16.43 8.10 -1.77
C ARG A 218 16.85 7.03 -2.78
N THR A 219 18.06 6.49 -2.66
CA THR A 219 18.63 5.46 -3.54
C THR A 219 18.53 4.04 -2.97
N ASP A 220 17.93 3.87 -1.79
CA ASP A 220 17.78 2.58 -1.13
C ASP A 220 16.56 1.83 -1.71
N VAL A 221 16.81 0.65 -2.29
CA VAL A 221 15.78 -0.22 -2.89
C VAL A 221 14.78 -0.71 -1.84
N GLU A 222 15.23 -1.00 -0.62
CA GLU A 222 14.35 -1.42 0.47
C GLU A 222 13.41 -0.27 0.89
N ALA A 223 13.95 0.96 0.96
CA ALA A 223 13.13 2.15 1.21
C ALA A 223 12.15 2.42 0.07
N LEU A 224 12.48 2.04 -1.17
CA LEU A 224 11.55 2.11 -2.29
C LEU A 224 10.43 1.08 -2.15
N ILE A 225 10.74 -0.20 -1.91
CA ILE A 225 9.75 -1.27 -1.71
C ILE A 225 8.81 -0.92 -0.53
N GLY A 226 9.32 -0.24 0.48
CA GLY A 226 8.54 0.29 1.61
C GLY A 226 7.85 1.63 1.34
N CYS A 227 7.70 2.06 0.10
CA CYS A 227 7.03 3.30 -0.32
C CYS A 227 7.70 4.61 0.16
N VAL A 228 8.85 4.57 0.84
CA VAL A 228 9.54 5.76 1.40
C VAL A 228 10.32 6.50 0.31
N ALA A 229 11.20 5.80 -0.43
CA ALA A 229 12.10 6.46 -1.39
C ALA A 229 11.38 7.09 -2.58
N GLY A 230 10.20 6.58 -2.95
CA GLY A 230 9.36 7.13 -4.02
C GLY A 230 8.39 8.22 -3.60
N ALA A 231 8.27 8.48 -2.28
CA ALA A 231 7.35 9.48 -1.76
C ALA A 231 7.62 10.88 -2.32
N LYS A 232 6.55 11.65 -2.54
CA LYS A 232 6.61 13.01 -3.10
C LYS A 232 6.27 14.05 -2.03
N PRO A 233 6.78 15.29 -2.17
CA PRO A 233 6.31 16.42 -1.38
C PRO A 233 4.79 16.59 -1.47
N ILE A 234 4.13 16.90 -0.35
CA ILE A 234 2.66 17.06 -0.29
C ILE A 234 2.14 18.03 -1.35
N GLY A 235 2.85 19.13 -1.59
CA GLY A 235 2.49 20.12 -2.62
C GLY A 235 2.61 19.56 -4.05
N GLU A 236 3.56 18.68 -4.32
CA GLU A 236 3.71 18.01 -5.62
C GLU A 236 2.57 17.01 -5.87
N VAL A 237 2.17 16.25 -4.83
CA VAL A 237 1.00 15.36 -4.89
C VAL A 237 -0.24 16.15 -5.30
N ARG A 238 -0.52 17.28 -4.62
CA ARG A 238 -1.64 18.17 -4.97
C ARG A 238 -1.56 18.64 -6.41
N SER A 239 -0.40 19.13 -6.85
CA SER A 239 -0.22 19.65 -8.20
C SER A 239 -0.47 18.59 -9.29
N MET A 240 -0.05 17.34 -9.06
CA MET A 240 -0.33 16.23 -9.98
C MET A 240 -1.82 15.91 -10.06
N MET A 241 -2.55 15.96 -8.96
CA MET A 241 -4.00 15.73 -8.91
C MET A 241 -4.76 16.84 -9.63
N GLU A 242 -4.41 18.10 -9.39
CA GLU A 242 -4.97 19.28 -10.08
C GLU A 242 -4.72 19.21 -11.60
N ALA A 243 -3.49 18.85 -12.01
CA ALA A 243 -3.12 18.67 -13.41
C ALA A 243 -3.89 17.51 -14.08
N ALA A 244 -4.32 16.49 -13.32
CA ALA A 244 -5.18 15.41 -13.81
C ALA A 244 -6.67 15.81 -13.89
N GLY A 245 -7.04 17.02 -13.46
CA GLY A 245 -8.41 17.53 -13.49
C GLY A 245 -9.27 17.12 -12.32
N LEU A 246 -8.68 16.65 -11.22
CA LEU A 246 -9.38 16.36 -9.97
C LEU A 246 -9.61 17.64 -9.17
N THR A 247 -10.71 17.67 -8.44
CA THR A 247 -11.16 18.81 -7.61
C THR A 247 -11.52 18.34 -6.21
N GLU A 248 -11.88 19.27 -5.32
CA GLU A 248 -12.21 18.97 -3.91
C GLU A 248 -11.10 18.15 -3.23
N ILE A 249 -9.84 18.54 -3.49
CA ILE A 249 -8.66 17.82 -3.01
C ILE A 249 -8.44 18.12 -1.53
N GLU A 250 -8.57 17.08 -0.70
CA GLU A 250 -8.23 17.12 0.71
C GLU A 250 -7.00 16.23 0.97
N LEU A 251 -6.03 16.77 1.72
CA LEU A 251 -4.79 16.09 2.10
C LEU A 251 -4.66 16.20 3.62
N VAL A 252 -4.76 15.08 4.32
CA VAL A 252 -4.75 15.03 5.79
C VAL A 252 -3.55 14.22 6.26
N GLU A 253 -2.64 14.86 6.97
CA GLU A 253 -1.47 14.22 7.55
C GLU A 253 -1.85 13.33 8.75
N LYS A 254 -1.29 12.12 8.82
CA LYS A 254 -1.44 11.13 9.90
C LYS A 254 -0.05 10.75 10.46
N PRO A 255 0.49 11.54 11.37
CA PRO A 255 1.84 11.28 11.93
C PRO A 255 1.93 9.95 12.68
N SER A 256 0.83 9.53 13.33
CA SER A 256 0.79 8.34 14.20
C SER A 256 1.27 7.06 13.54
N TYR A 257 1.11 6.92 12.22
CA TYR A 257 1.62 5.73 11.50
C TYR A 257 3.14 5.65 11.55
N VAL A 258 3.84 6.73 11.16
CA VAL A 258 5.31 6.77 11.13
C VAL A 258 5.89 6.66 12.55
N GLU A 259 5.24 7.28 13.52
CA GLU A 259 5.58 7.19 14.94
C GLU A 259 5.48 5.72 15.41
N ALA A 260 4.35 5.04 15.14
CA ALA A 260 4.14 3.65 15.52
C ALA A 260 5.17 2.71 14.88
N MET A 261 5.48 2.87 13.59
CA MET A 261 6.48 2.04 12.89
C MET A 261 7.89 2.28 13.46
N THR A 262 8.20 3.51 13.84
CA THR A 262 9.49 3.87 14.46
C THR A 262 9.60 3.27 15.87
N ASP A 263 8.57 3.43 16.69
CA ASP A 263 8.54 2.98 18.09
C ASP A 263 8.57 1.44 18.22
N THR A 264 7.96 0.73 17.27
CA THR A 264 7.95 -0.74 17.26
C THR A 264 9.22 -1.36 16.70
N GLY A 265 10.16 -0.55 16.21
CA GLY A 265 11.42 -1.02 15.64
C GLY A 265 11.23 -1.79 14.34
N ASP A 266 10.26 -1.39 13.51
CA ASP A 266 10.10 -1.97 12.17
C ASP A 266 11.43 -1.95 11.42
N PRO A 267 11.86 -3.07 10.80
CA PRO A 267 13.19 -3.18 10.17
C PRO A 267 13.46 -2.14 9.09
N LEU A 268 12.43 -1.74 8.32
CA LEU A 268 12.54 -0.70 7.31
C LEU A 268 12.80 0.67 7.97
N TYR A 269 12.01 1.02 8.99
CA TYR A 269 12.14 2.30 9.68
C TYR A 269 13.46 2.38 10.48
N ALA A 270 13.91 1.27 11.07
CA ALA A 270 15.24 1.18 11.69
C ALA A 270 16.37 1.41 10.66
N ARG A 271 16.25 0.82 9.46
CA ARG A 271 17.19 1.03 8.35
C ARG A 271 17.20 2.48 7.86
N VAL A 272 16.02 3.07 7.66
CA VAL A 272 15.88 4.49 7.28
C VAL A 272 16.52 5.38 8.34
N MET A 273 16.22 5.14 9.62
CA MET A 273 16.80 5.89 10.75
C MET A 273 18.34 5.85 10.75
N GLY A 274 18.94 4.70 10.46
CA GLY A 274 20.40 4.55 10.37
C GLY A 274 21.05 5.34 9.21
N GLN A 275 20.26 5.86 8.28
CA GLN A 275 20.70 6.66 7.13
C GLN A 275 20.37 8.16 7.29
N LEU A 276 19.69 8.55 8.38
CA LEU A 276 19.37 9.94 8.67
C LEU A 276 20.53 10.64 9.43
N PRO A 277 20.60 11.97 9.36
CA PRO A 277 21.52 12.75 10.20
C PRO A 277 21.27 12.50 11.69
N GLU A 278 22.33 12.65 12.50
CA GLU A 278 22.25 12.48 13.95
C GLU A 278 21.19 13.41 14.58
N GLY A 279 20.31 12.84 15.40
CA GLY A 279 19.24 13.57 16.09
C GLY A 279 17.97 13.76 15.26
N GLU A 280 17.90 13.26 14.02
CA GLU A 280 16.69 13.30 13.20
C GLU A 280 15.99 11.93 13.18
N ALA A 281 14.66 11.96 13.01
CA ALA A 281 13.80 10.77 12.97
C ALA A 281 13.05 10.65 11.63
N PRO A 282 12.58 9.45 11.25
CA PRO A 282 11.78 9.27 10.02
C PRO A 282 10.58 10.24 9.94
N GLY A 283 9.87 10.49 11.04
CA GLY A 283 8.74 11.43 11.12
C GLY A 283 9.07 12.89 10.82
N ASP A 284 10.35 13.28 10.80
CA ASP A 284 10.79 14.61 10.35
C ASP A 284 10.75 14.75 8.83
N TYR A 285 10.84 13.63 8.11
CA TYR A 285 10.93 13.55 6.66
C TYR A 285 9.66 13.10 5.98
N ILE A 286 8.96 12.13 6.57
CA ILE A 286 7.80 11.45 5.98
C ILE A 286 6.60 11.48 6.93
N VAL A 287 5.44 11.40 6.33
CA VAL A 287 4.15 11.29 7.02
C VAL A 287 3.21 10.41 6.20
N SER A 288 2.35 9.63 6.85
CA SER A 288 1.22 9.02 6.15
C SER A 288 0.21 10.11 5.81
N LEU A 289 -0.27 10.11 4.58
CA LEU A 289 -1.17 11.10 4.01
C LEU A 289 -2.46 10.41 3.58
N GLU A 290 -3.58 10.80 4.16
CA GLU A 290 -4.90 10.49 3.63
C GLU A 290 -5.25 11.51 2.55
N ILE A 291 -5.58 11.02 1.37
CA ILE A 291 -5.82 11.80 0.15
C ILE A 291 -7.23 11.51 -0.33
N SER A 292 -8.06 12.53 -0.47
CA SER A 292 -9.35 12.42 -1.13
C SER A 292 -9.52 13.50 -2.21
N ALA A 293 -10.27 13.17 -3.25
CA ALA A 293 -10.62 14.11 -4.31
C ALA A 293 -11.83 13.61 -5.10
N ARG A 294 -12.36 14.48 -5.96
CA ARG A 294 -13.45 14.15 -6.88
C ARG A 294 -13.11 14.49 -8.32
N LYS A 295 -13.64 13.68 -9.24
CA LYS A 295 -13.74 14.08 -10.66
C LYS A 295 -14.95 15.00 -10.81
N PRO A 296 -14.80 16.17 -11.43
CA PRO A 296 -15.92 17.09 -11.67
C PRO A 296 -17.08 16.38 -12.35
N THR A 297 -18.31 16.77 -12.01
CA THR A 297 -19.51 16.39 -12.76
C THR A 297 -19.46 17.04 -14.13
N ALA A 298 -19.90 16.31 -15.17
CA ALA A 298 -20.09 16.93 -16.49
C ALA A 298 -21.11 18.06 -16.32
N GLY A 299 -20.72 19.28 -16.66
CA GLY A 299 -21.59 20.46 -16.66
C GLY A 299 -22.66 20.36 -17.73
#